data_f9ff5a542518a41083199ab2b254702d
#
_entry.id   f9ff5a542518a41083199ab2b254702d
#
_cell.length_a   1.000
_cell.length_b   1.000
_cell.length_c   1.000
_cell.angle_alpha   90.00
_cell.angle_beta   90.00
_cell.angle_gamma   90.00
#
_symmetry.space_group_name_H-M   'P 1'
#
loop_
_entity.id
_entity.type
_entity.pdbx_description
1 polymer ?
#
loop_
_entity_poly.entity_id
_entity_poly.type
_entity_poly.pdbx_seq_one_letter_code
_entity_poly.pdbx_strand_id
1 'polypeptide(L)'
;RVVAVTHFRSIDCLAQSAKENGAMIMGVVPTKLEEHGRVSDLLDVTFHSVNLSDRKDIMVQESEVMVALPGGIGTLDEVFHVMASCSIGYHDKKVIFYNVDGFWDELLHFLGKLEELHFAHHPLSNFYEVANTLEELTRLLE
;
A
#
# COMPACT_ATOMS: atom_id res chain seq x y z
N ARG A 1 2.40 5.38 -11.55
CA ARG A 1 2.22 5.91 -10.17
C ARG A 1 2.23 4.77 -9.19
N VAL A 2 3.06 4.87 -8.16
CA VAL A 2 3.20 3.88 -7.10
C VAL A 2 2.62 4.47 -5.81
N VAL A 3 1.76 3.73 -5.12
CA VAL A 3 1.36 4.03 -3.74
C VAL A 3 2.18 3.15 -2.80
N ALA A 4 2.90 3.78 -1.87
CA ALA A 4 3.57 3.09 -0.79
C ALA A 4 2.74 3.20 0.49
N VAL A 5 2.45 2.08 1.12
CA VAL A 5 1.74 2.01 2.39
C VAL A 5 2.67 1.44 3.46
N THR A 6 2.79 2.15 4.56
CA THR A 6 3.72 1.81 5.64
C THR A 6 3.34 2.50 6.95
N HIS A 7 4.13 2.26 8.00
CA HIS A 7 4.00 2.97 9.27
C HIS A 7 4.29 4.47 9.13
N PHE A 8 3.54 5.30 9.83
CA PHE A 8 3.60 6.77 9.78
C PHE A 8 5.03 7.35 9.82
N ARG A 9 5.92 6.82 10.68
CA ARG A 9 7.31 7.31 10.79
C ARG A 9 8.16 7.02 9.54
N SER A 10 7.82 5.99 8.78
CA SER A 10 8.56 5.61 7.57
C SER A 10 8.16 6.44 6.35
N ILE A 11 6.96 7.01 6.37
CA ILE A 11 6.42 7.82 5.27
C ILE A 11 7.29 9.06 5.03
N ASP A 12 7.67 9.78 6.07
CA ASP A 12 8.46 11.01 5.94
C ASP A 12 9.85 10.73 5.38
N CYS A 13 10.51 9.67 5.84
CA CYS A 13 11.83 9.26 5.30
C CYS A 13 11.74 8.87 3.83
N LEU A 14 10.69 8.13 3.44
CA LEU A 14 10.47 7.74 2.06
C LEU A 14 10.18 8.95 1.17
N ALA A 15 9.30 9.84 1.60
CA ALA A 15 8.95 11.07 0.89
C ALA A 15 10.17 11.98 0.71
N GLN A 16 10.96 12.17 1.76
CA GLN A 16 12.18 12.96 1.71
C GLN A 16 13.16 12.40 0.67
N SER A 17 13.45 11.09 0.74
CA SER A 17 14.36 10.44 -0.21
C SER A 17 13.85 10.49 -1.64
N ALA A 18 12.55 10.28 -1.86
CA ALA A 18 11.94 10.37 -3.18
C ALA A 18 12.05 11.79 -3.75
N LYS A 19 11.80 12.82 -2.94
CA LYS A 19 11.91 14.22 -3.33
C LYS A 19 13.34 14.62 -3.69
N GLU A 20 14.32 14.19 -2.91
CA GLU A 20 15.76 14.40 -3.19
C GLU A 20 16.19 13.77 -4.51
N ASN A 21 15.50 12.73 -4.97
CA ASN A 21 15.71 12.08 -6.27
C ASN A 21 14.76 12.57 -7.37
N GLY A 22 14.07 13.69 -7.16
CA GLY A 22 13.26 14.37 -8.19
C GLY A 22 11.87 13.78 -8.44
N ALA A 23 11.38 12.91 -7.52
CA ALA A 23 10.02 12.38 -7.61
C ALA A 23 8.99 13.41 -7.13
N MET A 24 7.81 13.39 -7.75
CA MET A 24 6.64 14.12 -7.28
C MET A 24 5.97 13.32 -6.16
N ILE A 25 5.69 13.97 -5.05
CA ILE A 25 5.07 13.35 -3.88
C ILE A 25 3.60 13.74 -3.80
N MET A 26 2.74 12.75 -3.85
CA MET A 26 1.30 12.92 -3.67
C MET A 26 0.85 12.27 -2.37
N GLY A 27 -0.01 12.93 -1.62
CA GLY A 27 -0.56 12.40 -0.38
C GLY A 27 -2.09 12.42 -0.37
N VAL A 28 -2.71 11.41 0.22
CA VAL A 28 -4.15 11.39 0.49
C VAL A 28 -4.36 11.61 1.98
N VAL A 29 -4.89 12.78 2.34
CA VAL A 29 -4.97 13.25 3.72
C VAL A 29 -6.44 13.32 4.16
N PRO A 30 -6.82 12.60 5.22
CA PRO A 30 -8.14 12.78 5.82
C PRO A 30 -8.28 14.18 6.43
N THR A 31 -9.40 14.84 6.18
CA THR A 31 -9.70 16.20 6.68
C THR A 31 -9.47 16.33 8.19
N LYS A 32 -9.81 15.29 8.96
CA LYS A 32 -9.56 15.27 10.42
C LYS A 32 -8.07 15.33 10.80
N LEU A 33 -7.17 14.80 9.99
CA LEU A 33 -5.73 14.90 10.24
C LEU A 33 -5.17 16.28 9.89
N GLU A 34 -5.72 16.90 8.87
CA GLU A 34 -5.40 18.26 8.47
C GLU A 34 -5.78 19.28 9.57
N GLU A 35 -6.95 19.15 10.17
CA GLU A 35 -7.42 19.96 11.30
C GLU A 35 -6.47 19.88 12.53
N HIS A 36 -5.71 18.80 12.65
CA HIS A 36 -4.73 18.58 13.72
C HIS A 36 -3.30 18.96 13.32
N GLY A 37 -3.09 19.59 12.16
CA GLY A 37 -1.78 20.01 11.67
C GLY A 37 -0.82 18.84 11.37
N ARG A 38 -1.34 17.66 11.03
CA ARG A 38 -0.56 16.44 10.75
C ARG A 38 -0.44 16.16 9.26
N VAL A 39 -0.14 17.19 8.48
CA VAL A 39 0.15 17.07 7.05
C VAL A 39 1.63 17.26 6.83
N SER A 40 2.25 16.42 6.02
CA SER A 40 3.66 16.55 5.69
C SER A 40 3.89 17.72 4.73
N ASP A 41 4.86 18.59 5.04
CA ASP A 41 5.29 19.70 4.17
C ASP A 41 6.01 19.21 2.89
N LEU A 42 6.24 17.90 2.77
CA LEU A 42 6.93 17.29 1.63
C LEU A 42 6.00 17.03 0.43
N LEU A 43 4.68 17.15 0.61
CA LEU A 43 3.71 16.86 -0.44
C LEU A 43 3.72 17.94 -1.53
N ASP A 44 3.80 17.52 -2.78
CA ASP A 44 3.64 18.40 -3.94
C ASP A 44 2.15 18.50 -4.35
N VAL A 45 1.38 17.42 -4.13
CA VAL A 45 -0.07 17.36 -4.38
C VAL A 45 -0.76 16.70 -3.20
N THR A 46 -1.84 17.30 -2.72
CA THR A 46 -2.68 16.76 -1.64
C THR A 46 -4.08 16.46 -2.15
N PHE A 47 -4.52 15.22 -1.98
CA PHE A 47 -5.91 14.82 -2.14
C PHE A 47 -6.57 14.79 -0.76
N HIS A 48 -7.70 15.45 -0.63
CA HIS A 48 -8.46 15.46 0.62
C HIS A 48 -9.49 14.34 0.64
N SER A 49 -9.57 13.61 1.73
CA SER A 49 -10.56 12.55 1.91
C SER A 49 -11.48 12.86 3.09
N VAL A 50 -12.75 12.50 2.94
CA VAL A 50 -13.78 12.73 3.96
C VAL A 50 -13.64 11.76 5.14
N ASN A 51 -13.22 10.52 4.85
CA ASN A 51 -13.03 9.47 5.82
C ASN A 51 -11.98 8.45 5.36
N LEU A 52 -11.73 7.40 6.17
CA LEU A 52 -10.72 6.38 5.85
C LEU A 52 -11.09 5.50 4.65
N SER A 53 -12.38 5.29 4.37
CA SER A 53 -12.81 4.52 3.19
C SER A 53 -12.56 5.31 1.92
N ASP A 54 -13.00 6.57 1.88
CA ASP A 54 -12.75 7.50 0.78
C ASP A 54 -11.23 7.67 0.52
N ARG A 55 -10.42 7.74 1.59
CA ARG A 55 -8.95 7.77 1.47
C ARG A 55 -8.41 6.57 0.70
N LYS A 56 -8.86 5.36 1.04
CA LYS A 56 -8.42 4.13 0.37
C LYS A 56 -8.89 4.09 -1.09
N ASP A 57 -10.10 4.52 -1.36
CA ASP A 57 -10.64 4.59 -2.72
C ASP A 57 -9.82 5.55 -3.60
N ILE A 58 -9.48 6.75 -3.10
CA ILE A 58 -8.60 7.70 -3.79
C ILE A 58 -7.21 7.09 -4.03
N MET A 59 -6.61 6.43 -3.02
CA MET A 59 -5.31 5.79 -3.16
C MET A 59 -5.32 4.73 -4.27
N VAL A 60 -6.38 3.93 -4.36
CA VAL A 60 -6.55 2.93 -5.42
C VAL A 60 -6.72 3.61 -6.78
N GLN A 61 -7.54 4.66 -6.88
CA GLN A 61 -7.80 5.36 -8.14
C GLN A 61 -6.53 6.02 -8.71
N GLU A 62 -5.76 6.67 -7.86
CA GLU A 62 -4.58 7.45 -8.25
C GLU A 62 -3.29 6.63 -8.43
N SER A 63 -3.33 5.33 -8.14
CA SER A 63 -2.18 4.43 -8.27
C SER A 63 -2.35 3.41 -9.40
N GLU A 64 -1.25 2.86 -9.89
CA GLU A 64 -1.18 1.71 -10.80
C GLU A 64 -0.80 0.45 -10.03
N VAL A 65 -0.02 0.59 -8.97
CA VAL A 65 0.44 -0.49 -8.12
C VAL A 65 0.56 0.00 -6.67
N MET A 66 0.29 -0.89 -5.72
CA MET A 66 0.50 -0.64 -4.30
C MET A 66 1.70 -1.43 -3.78
N VAL A 67 2.62 -0.75 -3.09
CA VAL A 67 3.74 -1.39 -2.40
C VAL A 67 3.51 -1.33 -0.90
N ALA A 68 3.40 -2.50 -0.28
CA ALA A 68 3.28 -2.64 1.17
C ALA A 68 4.68 -2.79 1.79
N LEU A 69 5.17 -1.71 2.39
CA LEU A 69 6.36 -1.73 3.24
C LEU A 69 5.99 -2.25 4.64
N PRO A 70 6.98 -2.64 5.47
CA PRO A 70 6.72 -2.98 6.87
C PRO A 70 5.85 -1.94 7.57
N GLY A 71 4.75 -2.38 8.18
CA GLY A 71 3.78 -1.48 8.77
C GLY A 71 2.81 -2.18 9.72
N GLY A 72 1.91 -1.41 10.31
CA GLY A 72 0.96 -1.89 11.31
C GLY A 72 -0.45 -2.08 10.78
N ILE A 73 -1.44 -1.94 11.68
CA ILE A 73 -2.86 -2.18 11.38
C ILE A 73 -3.41 -1.28 10.25
N GLY A 74 -2.94 -0.04 10.13
CA GLY A 74 -3.35 0.86 9.04
C GLY A 74 -2.86 0.36 7.68
N THR A 75 -1.64 -0.14 7.62
CA THR A 75 -1.07 -0.75 6.41
C THR A 75 -1.85 -2.00 6.01
N LEU A 76 -2.20 -2.85 6.98
CA LEU A 76 -3.02 -4.03 6.73
C LEU A 76 -4.42 -3.67 6.22
N ASP A 77 -5.07 -2.64 6.78
CA ASP A 77 -6.37 -2.14 6.31
C ASP A 77 -6.30 -1.69 4.84
N GLU A 78 -5.25 -0.96 4.46
CA GLU A 78 -5.03 -0.52 3.09
C GLU A 78 -4.74 -1.68 2.14
N VAL A 79 -3.88 -2.61 2.54
CA VAL A 79 -3.54 -3.82 1.77
C VAL A 79 -4.78 -4.68 1.52
N PHE A 80 -5.54 -4.99 2.56
CA PHE A 80 -6.72 -5.83 2.42
C PHE A 80 -7.85 -5.15 1.64
N HIS A 81 -7.97 -3.82 1.72
CA HIS A 81 -8.90 -3.08 0.87
C HIS A 81 -8.59 -3.28 -0.62
N VAL A 82 -7.31 -3.16 -1.02
CA VAL A 82 -6.89 -3.39 -2.42
C VAL A 82 -7.11 -4.84 -2.82
N MET A 83 -6.68 -5.81 -2.02
CA MET A 83 -6.85 -7.23 -2.34
C MET A 83 -8.33 -7.62 -2.43
N ALA A 84 -9.16 -7.16 -1.51
CA ALA A 84 -10.60 -7.46 -1.51
C ALA A 84 -11.32 -6.85 -2.71
N SER A 85 -11.09 -5.57 -3.03
CA SER A 85 -11.70 -4.92 -4.18
C SER A 85 -11.22 -5.50 -5.51
N CYS A 86 -9.96 -5.91 -5.62
CA CYS A 86 -9.44 -6.65 -6.76
C CYS A 86 -10.14 -8.02 -6.91
N SER A 87 -10.34 -8.74 -5.81
CA SER A 87 -10.95 -10.09 -5.83
C SER A 87 -12.39 -10.11 -6.33
N ILE A 88 -13.11 -9.02 -6.20
CA ILE A 88 -14.50 -8.86 -6.69
C ILE A 88 -14.58 -8.08 -8.02
N GLY A 89 -13.43 -7.74 -8.62
CA GLY A 89 -13.34 -7.20 -9.98
C GLY A 89 -13.53 -5.68 -10.09
N TYR A 90 -13.38 -4.91 -9.03
CA TYR A 90 -13.42 -3.44 -9.14
C TYR A 90 -12.19 -2.86 -9.86
N HIS A 91 -11.08 -3.57 -9.83
CA HIS A 91 -9.84 -3.25 -10.54
C HIS A 91 -8.96 -4.51 -10.65
N ASP A 92 -7.86 -4.42 -11.36
CA ASP A 92 -6.88 -5.50 -11.57
C ASP A 92 -5.52 -5.24 -10.88
N LYS A 93 -5.45 -4.22 -10.02
CA LYS A 93 -4.22 -3.81 -9.34
C LYS A 93 -3.87 -4.78 -8.23
N LYS A 94 -2.59 -5.14 -8.17
CA LYS A 94 -2.04 -6.04 -7.15
C LYS A 94 -1.31 -5.26 -6.06
N VAL A 95 -1.13 -5.92 -4.92
CA VAL A 95 -0.24 -5.47 -3.85
C VAL A 95 1.12 -6.15 -4.03
N ILE A 96 2.22 -5.39 -3.95
CA ILE A 96 3.56 -5.94 -3.82
C ILE A 96 3.97 -5.84 -2.35
N PHE A 97 4.11 -6.96 -1.67
CA PHE A 97 4.71 -7.00 -0.34
C PHE A 97 6.23 -6.88 -0.47
N TYR A 98 6.80 -5.76 -0.04
CA TYR A 98 8.25 -5.66 0.11
C TYR A 98 8.66 -6.29 1.45
N ASN A 99 9.08 -7.54 1.36
CA ASN A 99 9.28 -8.44 2.50
C ASN A 99 10.69 -8.33 3.09
N VAL A 100 11.02 -7.14 3.56
CA VAL A 100 12.31 -6.85 4.20
C VAL A 100 12.46 -7.71 5.46
N ASP A 101 13.57 -8.45 5.53
CA ASP A 101 13.91 -9.32 6.67
C ASP A 101 12.78 -10.30 7.07
N GLY A 102 11.95 -10.69 6.11
CA GLY A 102 10.85 -11.62 6.37
C GLY A 102 9.68 -11.02 7.17
N PHE A 103 9.54 -9.70 7.19
CA PHE A 103 8.51 -9.02 7.98
C PHE A 103 7.09 -9.52 7.69
N TRP A 104 6.80 -9.87 6.45
CA TRP A 104 5.48 -10.33 6.01
C TRP A 104 5.29 -11.85 6.03
N ASP A 105 6.31 -12.64 6.41
CA ASP A 105 6.27 -14.10 6.32
C ASP A 105 5.06 -14.73 7.02
N GLU A 106 4.76 -14.31 8.25
CA GLU A 106 3.62 -14.84 9.01
C GLU A 106 2.28 -14.49 8.36
N LEU A 107 2.15 -13.29 7.81
CA LEU A 107 0.95 -12.89 7.07
C LEU A 107 0.78 -13.70 5.79
N LEU A 108 1.85 -13.86 5.02
CA LEU A 108 1.86 -14.63 3.77
C LEU A 108 1.55 -16.11 4.04
N HIS A 109 2.10 -16.66 5.12
CA HIS A 109 1.77 -18.01 5.56
C HIS A 109 0.27 -18.13 5.92
N PHE A 110 -0.28 -17.14 6.64
CA PHE A 110 -1.70 -17.13 6.99
C PHE A 110 -2.60 -17.01 5.75
N LEU A 111 -2.24 -16.20 4.75
CA LEU A 111 -2.97 -16.12 3.48
C LEU A 111 -2.99 -17.47 2.75
N GLY A 112 -1.85 -18.17 2.70
CA GLY A 112 -1.79 -19.53 2.16
C GLY A 112 -2.69 -20.52 2.91
N LYS A 113 -2.76 -20.42 4.24
CA LYS A 113 -3.67 -21.24 5.04
C LYS A 113 -5.15 -20.98 4.74
N LEU A 114 -5.53 -19.74 4.43
CA LEU A 114 -6.90 -19.44 4.01
C LEU A 114 -7.25 -20.12 2.67
N GLU A 115 -6.30 -20.20 1.75
CA GLU A 115 -6.49 -20.96 0.49
C GLU A 115 -6.65 -22.45 0.76
N GLU A 116 -5.77 -23.06 1.55
CA GLU A 116 -5.82 -24.48 1.91
C GLU A 116 -7.15 -24.87 2.58
N LEU A 117 -7.69 -23.98 3.39
CA LEU A 117 -8.96 -24.18 4.09
C LEU A 117 -10.20 -23.80 3.25
N HIS A 118 -10.01 -23.42 1.99
CA HIS A 118 -11.06 -23.02 1.06
C HIS A 118 -11.90 -21.80 1.50
N PHE A 119 -11.28 -20.86 2.23
CA PHE A 119 -11.89 -19.57 2.56
C PHE A 119 -11.73 -18.51 1.47
N ALA A 120 -11.04 -18.82 0.37
CA ALA A 120 -10.89 -17.95 -0.78
C ALA A 120 -11.54 -18.59 -2.01
N HIS A 121 -12.32 -17.83 -2.77
CA HIS A 121 -12.94 -18.27 -4.03
C HIS A 121 -11.91 -18.38 -5.17
N HIS A 122 -10.85 -17.60 -5.10
CA HIS A 122 -9.71 -17.59 -6.02
C HIS A 122 -8.41 -17.65 -5.22
N PRO A 123 -7.32 -18.17 -5.79
CA PRO A 123 -6.02 -18.12 -5.13
C PRO A 123 -5.69 -16.67 -4.73
N LEU A 124 -5.41 -16.44 -3.44
CA LEU A 124 -5.08 -15.10 -2.93
C LEU A 124 -3.78 -14.57 -3.54
N SER A 125 -2.89 -15.47 -3.92
CA SER A 125 -1.68 -15.18 -4.69
C SER A 125 -1.92 -14.50 -6.05
N ASN A 126 -3.16 -14.50 -6.56
CA ASN A 126 -3.52 -13.72 -7.73
C ASN A 126 -3.58 -12.21 -7.46
N PHE A 127 -3.70 -11.80 -6.20
CA PHE A 127 -3.95 -10.41 -5.78
C PHE A 127 -2.73 -9.74 -5.18
N TYR A 128 -1.63 -10.47 -4.99
CA TYR A 128 -0.37 -9.91 -4.50
C TYR A 128 0.85 -10.55 -5.17
N GLU A 129 1.97 -9.88 -5.01
CA GLU A 129 3.31 -10.36 -5.33
C GLU A 129 4.24 -10.10 -4.14
N VAL A 130 5.38 -10.77 -4.09
CA VAL A 130 6.34 -10.63 -2.99
C VAL A 130 7.71 -10.27 -3.57
N ALA A 131 8.33 -9.24 -3.03
CA ALA A 131 9.70 -8.85 -3.31
C ALA A 131 10.52 -8.94 -2.01
N ASN A 132 11.52 -9.80 -1.97
CA ASN A 132 12.41 -9.97 -0.81
C ASN A 132 13.64 -9.07 -0.89
N THR A 133 13.94 -8.56 -2.08
CA THR A 133 15.07 -7.65 -2.32
C THR A 133 14.62 -6.41 -3.09
N LEU A 134 15.46 -5.36 -3.04
CA LEU A 134 15.20 -4.14 -3.80
C LEU A 134 15.22 -4.39 -5.32
N GLU A 135 16.08 -5.30 -5.78
CA GLU A 135 16.17 -5.69 -7.20
C GLU A 135 14.88 -6.37 -7.66
N GLU A 136 14.31 -7.25 -6.82
CA GLU A 136 13.01 -7.89 -7.09
C GLU A 136 11.90 -6.85 -7.14
N LEU A 137 11.85 -5.93 -6.17
CA LEU A 137 10.87 -4.85 -6.15
C LEU A 137 10.97 -3.98 -7.41
N THR A 138 12.18 -3.57 -7.79
CA THR A 138 12.41 -2.75 -8.98
C THR A 138 11.87 -3.44 -10.24
N ARG A 139 12.14 -4.74 -10.39
CA ARG A 139 11.68 -5.54 -11.53
C ARG A 139 10.13 -5.65 -11.59
N LEU A 140 9.47 -5.71 -10.44
CA LEU A 140 8.01 -5.75 -10.37
C LEU A 140 7.35 -4.38 -10.64
N LEU A 141 8.12 -3.30 -10.57
CA LEU A 141 7.65 -1.93 -10.84
C LEU A 141 7.90 -1.46 -12.28
N GLU A 142 8.70 -2.21 -13.07
CA GLU A 142 8.96 -1.97 -14.49
C GLU A 142 7.84 -2.52 -15.38
#